data_92aed71939365a74aa266ddf5eca918a
#
_entry.id   92aed71939365a74aa266ddf5eca918a
#
_cell.length_a   1.000
_cell.length_b   1.000
_cell.length_c   1.000
_cell.angle_alpha   90.00
_cell.angle_beta   90.00
_cell.angle_gamma   90.00
#
_symmetry.space_group_name_H-M   'P 1'
#
loop_
_entity.id
_entity.type
_entity.pdbx_description
1 polymer ?
#
loop_
_entity_poly.entity_id
_entity_poly.type
_entity_poly.pdbx_seq_one_letter_code
_entity_poly.pdbx_strand_id
1 'polypeptide(L)'
;FTPQSPTGKALLRHAFDPWWQQVQSALHGPETPQVSDTVARQLLDGFSQVGVLCALRDGPWGVAALNQQIAMALGLDSALWCAGRPVMVTRNNPGLNLMNGDIGLCLPHVLPDGRVVLRVAFAHQDSVRWIAPARLDDVEPVFAMTVHKSQGSEFNHVLLVLPERINPVLTRELIYTGVTRAKERLTWWVPEPEVLFNACERRVARSGGLSEPVD
;
A
#
# COMPACT_ATOMS: atom_id res chain seq x y z
N PHE A 1 9.27 12.42 -15.56
CA PHE A 1 8.35 13.23 -14.72
C PHE A 1 8.34 12.69 -13.28
N THR A 2 8.13 13.56 -12.29
CA THR A 2 8.16 13.24 -10.85
C THR A 2 6.78 12.85 -10.33
N PRO A 3 6.68 12.17 -9.17
CA PRO A 3 5.40 11.85 -8.53
C PRO A 3 4.51 13.08 -8.26
N GLN A 4 5.12 14.24 -8.01
CA GLN A 4 4.43 15.50 -7.76
C GLN A 4 3.90 16.19 -9.03
N SER A 5 4.41 15.80 -10.21
CA SER A 5 3.98 16.39 -11.49
C SER A 5 2.54 15.98 -11.82
N PRO A 6 1.82 16.76 -12.66
CA PRO A 6 0.47 16.40 -13.10
C PRO A 6 0.39 14.99 -13.71
N THR A 7 1.36 14.63 -14.54
CA THR A 7 1.45 13.29 -15.16
C THR A 7 1.70 12.19 -14.13
N GLY A 8 2.59 12.45 -13.14
CA GLY A 8 2.86 11.51 -12.06
C GLY A 8 1.62 11.25 -11.20
N LYS A 9 0.91 12.31 -10.82
CA LYS A 9 -0.35 12.20 -10.08
C LYS A 9 -1.42 11.45 -10.87
N ALA A 10 -1.53 11.69 -12.18
CA ALA A 10 -2.46 10.97 -13.04
C ALA A 10 -2.14 9.48 -13.11
N LEU A 11 -0.87 9.10 -13.22
CA LEU A 11 -0.44 7.69 -13.20
C LEU A 11 -0.76 7.01 -11.86
N LEU A 12 -0.43 7.67 -10.75
CA LEU A 12 -0.73 7.16 -9.41
C LEU A 12 -2.23 6.99 -9.18
N ARG A 13 -3.04 7.98 -9.60
CA ARG A 13 -4.49 7.89 -9.56
C ARG A 13 -5.00 6.73 -10.39
N HIS A 14 -4.55 6.62 -11.65
CA HIS A 14 -5.00 5.58 -12.58
C HIS A 14 -4.77 4.16 -12.03
N ALA A 15 -3.70 3.94 -11.25
CA ALA A 15 -3.45 2.65 -10.63
C ALA A 15 -4.59 2.22 -9.69
N PHE A 16 -5.23 3.17 -9.01
CA PHE A 16 -6.30 2.93 -8.04
C PHE A 16 -7.71 3.29 -8.55
N ASP A 17 -7.86 3.86 -9.74
CA ASP A 17 -9.17 4.33 -10.25
C ASP A 17 -10.29 3.28 -10.15
N PRO A 18 -10.12 2.01 -10.57
CA PRO A 18 -11.19 1.02 -10.50
C PRO A 18 -11.65 0.75 -9.06
N TRP A 19 -10.70 0.64 -8.13
CA TRP A 19 -10.99 0.45 -6.73
C TRP A 19 -11.60 1.70 -6.11
N TRP A 20 -11.05 2.89 -6.43
CA TRP A 20 -11.52 4.15 -5.87
C TRP A 20 -12.96 4.48 -6.28
N GLN A 21 -13.36 4.14 -7.50
CA GLN A 21 -14.76 4.26 -7.95
C GLN A 21 -15.69 3.38 -7.10
N GLN A 22 -15.28 2.17 -6.72
CA GLN A 22 -16.05 1.31 -5.83
C GLN A 22 -16.18 1.93 -4.43
N VAL A 23 -15.09 2.49 -3.88
CA VAL A 23 -15.11 3.21 -2.61
C VAL A 23 -16.08 4.39 -2.67
N GLN A 24 -15.97 5.23 -3.72
CA GLN A 24 -16.86 6.38 -3.90
C GLN A 24 -18.34 5.96 -4.00
N SER A 25 -18.63 4.90 -4.74
CA SER A 25 -19.99 4.36 -4.86
C SER A 25 -20.53 3.88 -3.51
N ALA A 26 -19.68 3.24 -2.69
CA ALA A 26 -20.07 2.80 -1.35
C ALA A 26 -20.28 3.95 -0.35
N LEU A 27 -19.54 5.06 -0.52
CA LEU A 27 -19.62 6.22 0.37
C LEU A 27 -20.77 7.19 0.02
N HIS A 28 -21.18 7.25 -1.25
CA HIS A 28 -22.14 8.23 -1.78
C HIS A 28 -23.37 7.57 -2.40
N GLY A 29 -23.61 6.28 -2.14
CA GLY A 29 -24.79 5.56 -2.62
C GLY A 29 -26.10 6.15 -2.06
N PRO A 30 -27.27 5.88 -2.73
CA PRO A 30 -28.57 6.43 -2.34
C PRO A 30 -29.11 5.91 -1.00
N GLU A 31 -28.62 4.80 -0.53
CA GLU A 31 -28.95 4.27 0.80
C GLU A 31 -27.88 4.76 1.78
N THR A 32 -28.34 5.32 2.90
CA THR A 32 -27.56 5.86 4.03
C THR A 32 -26.10 5.35 4.14
N PRO A 33 -25.16 6.13 4.67
CA PRO A 33 -23.72 5.86 4.65
C PRO A 33 -23.29 4.63 5.49
N GLN A 34 -24.05 3.54 5.38
CA GLN A 34 -23.74 2.27 6.03
C GLN A 34 -23.03 1.35 5.05
N VAL A 35 -21.76 1.13 5.28
CA VAL A 35 -21.02 0.09 4.56
C VAL A 35 -21.23 -1.25 5.27
N SER A 36 -21.87 -2.20 4.59
CA SER A 36 -22.05 -3.57 5.10
C SER A 36 -20.73 -4.34 5.14
N ASP A 37 -20.68 -5.43 5.92
CA ASP A 37 -19.50 -6.32 5.95
C ASP A 37 -19.13 -6.86 4.57
N THR A 38 -20.13 -7.21 3.76
CA THR A 38 -19.93 -7.69 2.39
C THR A 38 -19.25 -6.63 1.53
N VAL A 39 -19.74 -5.39 1.56
CA VAL A 39 -19.14 -4.28 0.79
C VAL A 39 -17.76 -3.95 1.33
N ALA A 40 -17.58 -3.88 2.65
CA ALA A 40 -16.26 -3.63 3.24
C ALA A 40 -15.24 -4.69 2.82
N ARG A 41 -15.63 -5.98 2.79
CA ARG A 41 -14.79 -7.07 2.31
C ARG A 41 -14.43 -6.92 0.84
N GLN A 42 -15.39 -6.62 -0.02
CA GLN A 42 -15.14 -6.38 -1.45
C GLN A 42 -14.16 -5.21 -1.67
N LEU A 43 -14.28 -4.14 -0.90
CA LEU A 43 -13.36 -2.99 -0.98
C LEU A 43 -11.94 -3.36 -0.52
N LEU A 44 -11.81 -4.16 0.55
CA LEU A 44 -10.51 -4.67 1.01
C LEU A 44 -9.87 -5.61 -0.03
N ASP A 45 -10.65 -6.53 -0.57
CA ASP A 45 -10.20 -7.45 -1.62
C ASP A 45 -9.80 -6.67 -2.89
N GLY A 46 -10.59 -5.68 -3.29
CA GLY A 46 -10.27 -4.80 -4.41
C GLY A 46 -8.99 -3.99 -4.20
N PHE A 47 -8.76 -3.47 -2.98
CA PHE A 47 -7.52 -2.78 -2.65
C PHE A 47 -6.30 -3.69 -2.77
N SER A 48 -6.42 -4.95 -2.36
CA SER A 48 -5.34 -5.95 -2.42
C SER A 48 -4.91 -6.32 -3.85
N GLN A 49 -5.67 -5.90 -4.88
CA GLN A 49 -5.34 -6.20 -6.28
C GLN A 49 -4.21 -5.33 -6.83
N VAL A 50 -3.96 -4.16 -6.20
CA VAL A 50 -2.99 -3.18 -6.69
C VAL A 50 -1.88 -2.96 -5.67
N GLY A 51 -0.63 -3.08 -6.09
CA GLY A 51 0.55 -2.76 -5.29
C GLY A 51 1.37 -1.64 -5.92
N VAL A 52 1.52 -0.51 -5.23
CA VAL A 52 2.54 0.49 -5.59
C VAL A 52 3.77 0.22 -4.74
N LEU A 53 4.82 -0.28 -5.38
CA LEU A 53 6.05 -0.71 -4.72
C LEU A 53 7.19 0.24 -5.06
N CYS A 54 7.95 0.67 -4.05
CA CYS A 54 9.12 1.52 -4.24
C CYS A 54 10.34 0.99 -3.49
N ALA A 55 11.51 1.47 -3.87
CA ALA A 55 12.76 1.05 -3.24
C ALA A 55 13.05 1.80 -1.93
N LEU A 56 12.60 3.06 -1.81
CA LEU A 56 12.99 3.98 -0.76
C LEU A 56 11.86 4.23 0.24
N ARG A 57 12.22 4.51 1.50
CA ARG A 57 11.26 4.97 2.52
C ARG A 57 11.04 6.47 2.43
N ASP A 58 12.11 7.21 2.21
CA ASP A 58 12.15 8.67 2.30
C ASP A 58 12.47 9.31 0.95
N GLY A 59 12.28 10.64 0.87
CA GLY A 59 12.50 11.42 -0.33
C GLY A 59 11.29 11.41 -1.28
N PRO A 60 11.39 12.13 -2.42
CA PRO A 60 10.27 12.34 -3.34
C PRO A 60 9.77 11.05 -4.02
N TRP A 61 10.60 10.01 -4.05
CA TRP A 61 10.33 8.68 -4.62
C TRP A 61 10.11 7.61 -3.54
N GLY A 62 10.01 8.03 -2.28
CA GLY A 62 9.84 7.16 -1.13
C GLY A 62 8.38 6.94 -0.74
N VAL A 63 8.16 5.98 0.17
CA VAL A 63 6.85 5.57 0.66
C VAL A 63 6.01 6.75 1.14
N ALA A 64 6.57 7.63 1.97
CA ALA A 64 5.82 8.74 2.56
C ALA A 64 5.30 9.71 1.50
N ALA A 65 6.17 10.10 0.54
CA ALA A 65 5.79 11.02 -0.53
C ALA A 65 4.77 10.37 -1.48
N LEU A 66 4.97 9.12 -1.87
CA LEU A 66 4.04 8.41 -2.76
C LEU A 66 2.65 8.26 -2.11
N ASN A 67 2.58 7.86 -0.84
CA ASN A 67 1.32 7.78 -0.09
C ASN A 67 0.58 9.13 -0.08
N GLN A 68 1.30 10.22 0.18
CA GLN A 68 0.73 11.56 0.16
C GLN A 68 0.22 11.94 -1.24
N GLN A 69 1.00 11.70 -2.29
CA GLN A 69 0.59 12.04 -3.66
C GLN A 69 -0.61 11.22 -4.13
N ILE A 70 -0.68 9.94 -3.78
CA ILE A 70 -1.83 9.09 -4.10
C ILE A 70 -3.07 9.59 -3.36
N ALA A 71 -2.98 9.85 -2.05
CA ALA A 71 -4.10 10.37 -1.26
C ALA A 71 -4.63 11.70 -1.85
N MET A 72 -3.73 12.63 -2.19
CA MET A 72 -4.11 13.89 -2.85
C MET A 72 -4.76 13.67 -4.23
N ALA A 73 -4.22 12.75 -5.04
CA ALA A 73 -4.75 12.46 -6.36
C ALA A 73 -6.16 11.82 -6.31
N LEU A 74 -6.45 11.07 -5.25
CA LEU A 74 -7.77 10.49 -4.98
C LEU A 74 -8.72 11.47 -4.28
N GLY A 75 -8.26 12.66 -3.88
CA GLY A 75 -9.08 13.66 -3.19
C GLY A 75 -9.35 13.34 -1.72
N LEU A 76 -8.50 12.51 -1.10
CA LEU A 76 -8.62 12.20 0.33
C LEU A 76 -8.14 13.38 1.19
N ASP A 77 -8.82 13.58 2.33
CA ASP A 77 -8.40 14.53 3.34
C ASP A 77 -6.97 14.24 3.83
N SER A 78 -6.28 15.26 4.34
CA SER A 78 -4.95 15.10 4.96
C SER A 78 -5.00 14.38 6.31
N ALA A 79 -6.18 14.34 6.96
CA ALA A 79 -6.37 13.65 8.23
C ALA A 79 -6.05 12.14 8.10
N LEU A 80 -5.43 11.58 9.13
CA LEU A 80 -5.16 10.12 9.17
C LEU A 80 -6.46 9.32 9.05
N TRP A 81 -7.51 9.75 9.75
CA TRP A 81 -8.80 9.08 9.79
C TRP A 81 -9.80 9.81 8.90
N CYS A 82 -9.96 9.33 7.68
CA CYS A 82 -10.99 9.78 6.74
C CYS A 82 -11.57 8.58 5.97
N ALA A 83 -12.82 8.70 5.54
CA ALA A 83 -13.48 7.62 4.80
C ALA A 83 -12.76 7.29 3.49
N GLY A 84 -12.55 6.01 3.22
CA GLY A 84 -11.83 5.51 2.05
C GLY A 84 -10.31 5.43 2.24
N ARG A 85 -9.75 5.77 3.40
CA ARG A 85 -8.31 5.68 3.65
C ARG A 85 -7.90 4.27 4.06
N PRO A 86 -7.00 3.63 3.31
CA PRO A 86 -6.37 2.40 3.76
C PRO A 86 -5.26 2.69 4.77
N VAL A 87 -5.13 1.82 5.76
CA VAL A 87 -4.09 1.85 6.79
C VAL A 87 -3.47 0.47 6.93
N MET A 88 -2.20 0.41 7.28
CA MET A 88 -1.48 -0.83 7.55
C MET A 88 -1.01 -0.86 8.99
N VAL A 89 -1.21 -1.98 9.65
CA VAL A 89 -0.69 -2.25 10.98
C VAL A 89 0.84 -2.38 10.90
N THR A 90 1.53 -1.63 11.74
CA THR A 90 3.01 -1.60 11.75
C THR A 90 3.63 -2.47 12.85
N ARG A 91 2.80 -2.96 13.79
CA ARG A 91 3.22 -3.79 14.91
C ARG A 91 2.10 -4.77 15.30
N ASN A 92 2.48 -5.99 15.67
CA ASN A 92 1.52 -6.97 16.16
C ASN A 92 0.76 -6.46 17.38
N ASN A 93 -0.56 -6.60 17.35
CA ASN A 93 -1.47 -6.25 18.45
C ASN A 93 -2.35 -7.46 18.82
N PRO A 94 -1.90 -8.33 19.74
CA PRO A 94 -2.67 -9.52 20.15
C PRO A 94 -4.04 -9.17 20.75
N GLY A 95 -4.15 -8.03 21.45
CA GLY A 95 -5.40 -7.58 22.06
C GLY A 95 -6.50 -7.24 21.05
N LEU A 96 -6.11 -6.89 19.81
CA LEU A 96 -7.00 -6.67 18.68
C LEU A 96 -6.97 -7.83 17.67
N ASN A 97 -6.12 -8.82 17.91
CA ASN A 97 -5.83 -9.90 16.97
C ASN A 97 -5.46 -9.36 15.58
N LEU A 98 -4.55 -8.40 15.57
CA LEU A 98 -3.96 -7.80 14.38
C LEU A 98 -2.48 -8.11 14.31
N MET A 99 -2.00 -8.36 13.10
CA MET A 99 -0.60 -8.64 12.80
C MET A 99 0.02 -7.48 12.03
N ASN A 100 1.33 -7.34 12.18
CA ASN A 100 2.10 -6.42 11.34
C ASN A 100 1.90 -6.77 9.85
N GLY A 101 1.50 -5.78 9.05
CA GLY A 101 1.17 -5.96 7.64
C GLY A 101 -0.33 -6.08 7.36
N ASP A 102 -1.19 -6.29 8.38
CA ASP A 102 -2.63 -6.29 8.17
C ASP A 102 -3.09 -4.95 7.62
N ILE A 103 -3.93 -5.00 6.59
CA ILE A 103 -4.49 -3.81 5.95
C ILE A 103 -5.95 -3.65 6.37
N GLY A 104 -6.26 -2.44 6.83
CA GLY A 104 -7.61 -2.02 7.14
C GLY A 104 -8.05 -0.84 6.29
N LEU A 105 -9.35 -0.68 6.11
CA LEU A 105 -9.95 0.42 5.36
C LEU A 105 -10.86 1.23 6.29
N CYS A 106 -10.61 2.55 6.39
CA CYS A 106 -11.43 3.46 7.19
C CYS A 106 -12.74 3.73 6.46
N LEU A 107 -13.87 3.37 7.08
CA LEU A 107 -15.19 3.44 6.45
C LEU A 107 -16.26 3.94 7.46
N PRO A 108 -17.36 4.55 6.99
CA PRO A 108 -18.53 4.82 7.81
C PRO A 108 -19.15 3.52 8.30
N HIS A 109 -19.51 3.47 9.57
CA HIS A 109 -20.16 2.34 10.20
C HIS A 109 -21.30 2.83 11.09
N VAL A 110 -22.46 2.19 11.01
CA VAL A 110 -23.63 2.54 11.82
C VAL A 110 -23.60 1.74 13.12
N LEU A 111 -23.62 2.45 14.23
CA LEU A 111 -23.74 1.85 15.56
C LEU A 111 -25.18 1.38 15.85
N PRO A 112 -25.41 0.50 16.85
CA PRO A 112 -26.73 0.04 17.22
C PRO A 112 -27.72 1.16 17.59
N ASP A 113 -27.21 2.33 18.02
CA ASP A 113 -28.00 3.53 18.33
C ASP A 113 -28.30 4.42 17.11
N GLY A 114 -27.94 3.97 15.91
CA GLY A 114 -28.17 4.68 14.64
C GLY A 114 -27.13 5.75 14.30
N ARG A 115 -26.16 6.03 15.17
CA ARG A 115 -25.10 7.00 14.87
C ARG A 115 -24.10 6.45 13.86
N VAL A 116 -23.70 7.28 12.89
CA VAL A 116 -22.64 6.98 11.93
C VAL A 116 -21.32 7.45 12.50
N VAL A 117 -20.36 6.54 12.56
CA VAL A 117 -18.99 6.80 13.03
C VAL A 117 -17.98 6.21 12.06
N LEU A 118 -16.75 6.75 12.03
CA LEU A 118 -15.68 6.11 11.32
C LEU A 118 -15.17 4.89 12.11
N ARG A 119 -15.01 3.79 11.40
CA ARG A 119 -14.36 2.57 11.87
C ARG A 119 -13.39 2.06 10.83
N VAL A 120 -12.42 1.29 11.27
CA VAL A 120 -11.48 0.60 10.36
C VAL A 120 -11.92 -0.84 10.22
N ALA A 121 -12.24 -1.22 9.00
CA ALA A 121 -12.61 -2.58 8.60
C ALA A 121 -11.34 -3.38 8.32
N PHE A 122 -11.13 -4.50 8.98
CA PHE A 122 -10.08 -5.47 8.70
C PHE A 122 -10.71 -6.78 8.26
N ALA A 123 -10.13 -7.43 7.27
CA ALA A 123 -10.55 -8.79 6.87
C ALA A 123 -10.23 -9.78 8.00
N HIS A 124 -11.17 -10.64 8.34
CA HIS A 124 -11.00 -11.67 9.36
C HIS A 124 -11.74 -12.95 8.98
N GLN A 125 -11.01 -13.94 8.48
CA GLN A 125 -11.61 -15.14 7.91
C GLN A 125 -12.70 -14.78 6.87
N ASP A 126 -13.94 -15.25 7.06
CA ASP A 126 -15.08 -14.94 6.19
C ASP A 126 -15.88 -13.70 6.61
N SER A 127 -15.40 -12.94 7.61
CA SER A 127 -16.07 -11.78 8.18
C SER A 127 -15.18 -10.52 8.13
N VAL A 128 -15.74 -9.41 8.61
CA VAL A 128 -15.02 -8.14 8.79
C VAL A 128 -15.00 -7.77 10.26
N ARG A 129 -13.83 -7.37 10.74
CA ARG A 129 -13.66 -6.84 12.07
C ARG A 129 -13.60 -5.31 12.01
N TRP A 130 -14.53 -4.67 12.71
CA TRP A 130 -14.62 -3.22 12.81
C TRP A 130 -13.95 -2.70 14.08
N ILE A 131 -12.90 -1.92 13.94
CA ILE A 131 -12.13 -1.39 15.05
C ILE A 131 -12.25 0.14 15.07
N ALA A 132 -12.46 0.70 16.26
CA ALA A 132 -12.46 2.15 16.42
C ALA A 132 -11.06 2.71 16.18
N PRO A 133 -10.92 3.83 15.43
CA PRO A 133 -9.63 4.48 15.20
C PRO A 133 -8.83 4.73 16.47
N ALA A 134 -9.48 5.13 17.56
CA ALA A 134 -8.86 5.41 18.86
C ALA A 134 -8.22 4.17 19.53
N ARG A 135 -8.40 2.98 19.00
CA ARG A 135 -7.75 1.74 19.47
C ARG A 135 -6.55 1.30 18.61
N LEU A 136 -6.26 2.05 17.55
CA LEU A 136 -5.22 1.74 16.58
C LEU A 136 -4.05 2.74 16.74
N ASP A 137 -3.06 2.37 17.57
CA ASP A 137 -1.90 3.21 17.83
C ASP A 137 -0.78 2.99 16.82
N ASP A 138 -0.54 1.73 16.43
CA ASP A 138 0.56 1.32 15.55
C ASP A 138 0.05 1.08 14.12
N VAL A 139 -0.35 2.15 13.42
CA VAL A 139 -0.79 2.09 12.01
C VAL A 139 -0.23 3.26 11.20
N GLU A 140 -0.09 3.05 9.90
CA GLU A 140 0.30 4.09 8.93
C GLU A 140 -0.59 4.06 7.70
N PRO A 141 -0.83 5.19 7.00
CA PRO A 141 -1.50 5.17 5.70
C PRO A 141 -0.74 4.31 4.70
N VAL A 142 -1.47 3.52 3.88
CA VAL A 142 -0.83 2.63 2.91
C VAL A 142 -1.52 2.62 1.57
N PHE A 143 -0.95 3.30 0.60
CA PHE A 143 -1.19 3.11 -0.84
C PHE A 143 0.06 2.54 -1.50
N ALA A 144 1.22 3.01 -1.03
CA ALA A 144 2.52 2.55 -1.47
C ALA A 144 3.30 1.95 -0.30
N MET A 145 4.13 0.97 -0.58
CA MET A 145 5.03 0.33 0.38
C MET A 145 6.38 0.02 -0.24
N THR A 146 7.39 -0.26 0.58
CA THR A 146 8.67 -0.72 0.05
C THR A 146 8.55 -2.14 -0.51
N VAL A 147 9.38 -2.47 -1.50
CA VAL A 147 9.51 -3.84 -2.01
C VAL A 147 9.78 -4.84 -0.87
N HIS A 148 10.56 -4.46 0.14
CA HIS A 148 10.83 -5.33 1.29
C HIS A 148 9.57 -5.61 2.12
N LYS A 149 8.72 -4.60 2.35
CA LYS A 149 7.46 -4.79 3.10
C LYS A 149 6.43 -5.61 2.33
N SER A 150 6.54 -5.69 1.01
CA SER A 150 5.65 -6.50 0.18
C SER A 150 6.02 -7.99 0.14
N GLN A 151 7.08 -8.41 0.83
CA GLN A 151 7.45 -9.83 0.89
C GLN A 151 6.33 -10.66 1.51
N GLY A 152 5.94 -11.74 0.83
CA GLY A 152 4.80 -12.57 1.20
C GLY A 152 3.46 -12.11 0.62
N SER A 153 3.37 -10.90 0.06
CA SER A 153 2.17 -10.41 -0.65
C SER A 153 2.33 -10.56 -2.16
N GLU A 154 1.20 -10.67 -2.85
CA GLU A 154 1.12 -10.69 -4.31
C GLU A 154 -0.04 -9.80 -4.76
N PHE A 155 0.08 -9.16 -5.91
CA PHE A 155 -0.90 -8.23 -6.46
C PHE A 155 -1.20 -8.60 -7.92
N ASN A 156 -2.42 -8.40 -8.38
CA ASN A 156 -2.72 -8.59 -9.80
C ASN A 156 -1.97 -7.56 -10.65
N HIS A 157 -1.89 -6.33 -10.18
CA HIS A 157 -1.14 -5.27 -10.83
C HIS A 157 -0.12 -4.64 -9.88
N VAL A 158 1.14 -4.63 -10.26
CA VAL A 158 2.21 -3.90 -9.57
C VAL A 158 2.63 -2.68 -10.39
N LEU A 159 2.64 -1.52 -9.76
CA LEU A 159 3.38 -0.34 -10.22
C LEU A 159 4.69 -0.28 -9.45
N LEU A 160 5.80 -0.64 -10.10
CA LEU A 160 7.14 -0.62 -9.51
C LEU A 160 7.82 0.72 -9.81
N VAL A 161 8.06 1.49 -8.75
CA VAL A 161 8.58 2.86 -8.82
C VAL A 161 10.03 2.88 -8.40
N LEU A 162 10.92 3.30 -9.30
CA LEU A 162 12.34 3.51 -9.03
C LEU A 162 12.63 5.01 -8.82
N PRO A 163 13.65 5.36 -8.03
CA PRO A 163 14.08 6.75 -7.87
C PRO A 163 14.80 7.26 -9.12
N GLU A 164 15.00 8.57 -9.20
CA GLU A 164 15.72 9.23 -10.29
C GLU A 164 17.26 9.11 -10.18
N ARG A 165 17.76 8.62 -9.05
CA ARG A 165 19.20 8.50 -8.79
C ARG A 165 19.56 7.11 -8.32
N ILE A 166 20.77 6.67 -8.66
CA ILE A 166 21.33 5.41 -8.18
C ILE A 166 21.40 5.45 -6.65
N ASN A 167 20.92 4.39 -6.02
CA ASN A 167 20.92 4.23 -4.57
C ASN A 167 21.46 2.85 -4.19
N PRO A 168 22.24 2.72 -3.10
CA PRO A 168 22.80 1.45 -2.64
C PRO A 168 21.76 0.35 -2.39
N VAL A 169 20.52 0.69 -2.03
CA VAL A 169 19.45 -0.28 -1.81
C VAL A 169 18.96 -0.94 -3.10
N LEU A 170 19.19 -0.29 -4.24
CA LEU A 170 18.81 -0.83 -5.55
C LEU A 170 19.77 -1.93 -5.97
N THR A 171 19.29 -3.15 -5.92
CA THR A 171 20.02 -4.35 -6.31
C THR A 171 19.16 -5.23 -7.20
N ARG A 172 19.78 -6.17 -7.89
CA ARG A 172 19.08 -7.15 -8.73
C ARG A 172 18.05 -7.94 -7.92
N GLU A 173 18.37 -8.28 -6.69
CA GLU A 173 17.48 -9.01 -5.79
C GLU A 173 16.25 -8.18 -5.41
N LEU A 174 16.39 -6.87 -5.18
CA LEU A 174 15.28 -5.98 -4.92
C LEU A 174 14.37 -5.87 -6.15
N ILE A 175 14.95 -5.67 -7.33
CA ILE A 175 14.21 -5.62 -8.59
C ILE A 175 13.44 -6.93 -8.81
N TYR A 176 14.12 -8.07 -8.68
CA TYR A 176 13.50 -9.39 -8.81
C TYR A 176 12.33 -9.57 -7.83
N THR A 177 12.53 -9.20 -6.56
CA THR A 177 11.49 -9.28 -5.54
C THR A 177 10.28 -8.44 -5.92
N GLY A 178 10.48 -7.21 -6.38
CA GLY A 178 9.39 -6.32 -6.80
C GLY A 178 8.62 -6.86 -8.01
N VAL A 179 9.32 -7.34 -9.02
CA VAL A 179 8.74 -7.93 -10.24
C VAL A 179 7.88 -9.15 -9.93
N THR A 180 8.39 -10.04 -9.07
CA THR A 180 7.69 -11.29 -8.71
C THR A 180 6.48 -11.08 -7.80
N ARG A 181 6.17 -9.86 -7.37
CA ARG A 181 4.91 -9.53 -6.70
C ARG A 181 3.72 -9.38 -7.66
N ALA A 182 3.97 -9.19 -8.95
CA ALA A 182 2.93 -9.06 -9.96
C ALA A 182 2.45 -10.43 -10.44
N LYS A 183 1.13 -10.68 -10.37
CA LYS A 183 0.49 -11.88 -10.94
C LYS A 183 0.16 -11.74 -12.42
N GLU A 184 -0.41 -10.58 -12.81
CA GLU A 184 -0.96 -10.37 -14.16
C GLU A 184 -0.29 -9.23 -14.89
N ARG A 185 -0.02 -8.10 -14.19
CA ARG A 185 0.48 -6.89 -14.82
C ARG A 185 1.57 -6.24 -13.98
N LEU A 186 2.63 -5.84 -14.67
CA LEU A 186 3.70 -5.02 -14.12
C LEU A 186 3.80 -3.73 -14.91
N THR A 187 3.72 -2.61 -14.22
CA THR A 187 4.01 -1.28 -14.78
C THR A 187 5.28 -0.75 -14.14
N TRP A 188 6.20 -0.30 -14.97
CA TRP A 188 7.43 0.32 -14.53
C TRP A 188 7.30 1.83 -14.52
N TRP A 189 7.73 2.45 -13.44
CA TRP A 189 7.99 3.86 -13.40
C TRP A 189 9.47 4.08 -13.13
N VAL A 190 10.21 4.26 -14.21
CA VAL A 190 11.67 4.43 -14.21
C VAL A 190 11.96 5.81 -14.79
N PRO A 191 12.25 6.82 -13.95
CA PRO A 191 12.57 8.17 -14.42
C PRO A 191 13.83 8.19 -15.28
N GLU A 192 14.86 7.46 -14.84
CA GLU A 192 16.16 7.37 -15.47
C GLU A 192 16.52 5.91 -15.75
N PRO A 193 16.58 5.47 -17.03
CA PRO A 193 16.89 4.08 -17.40
C PRO A 193 18.20 3.53 -16.79
N GLU A 194 19.20 4.39 -16.63
CA GLU A 194 20.50 4.02 -16.04
C GLU A 194 20.38 3.49 -14.61
N VAL A 195 19.37 3.98 -13.86
CA VAL A 195 19.10 3.52 -12.49
C VAL A 195 18.67 2.05 -12.50
N LEU A 196 17.82 1.67 -13.45
CA LEU A 196 17.37 0.28 -13.60
C LEU A 196 18.52 -0.61 -14.04
N PHE A 197 19.31 -0.20 -15.05
CA PHE A 197 20.46 -0.99 -15.53
C PHE A 197 21.48 -1.21 -14.41
N ASN A 198 21.85 -0.16 -13.69
CA ASN A 198 22.74 -0.26 -12.53
C ASN A 198 22.20 -1.21 -11.46
N ALA A 199 20.90 -1.13 -11.15
CA ALA A 199 20.26 -2.02 -10.18
C ALA A 199 20.33 -3.49 -10.63
N CYS A 200 20.15 -3.78 -11.93
CA CYS A 200 20.21 -5.14 -12.48
C CYS A 200 21.62 -5.74 -12.45
N GLU A 201 22.66 -4.93 -12.58
CA GLU A 201 24.05 -5.36 -12.50
C GLU A 201 24.54 -5.58 -11.06
N ARG A 202 24.00 -4.79 -10.12
CA ARG A 202 24.42 -4.80 -8.74
C ARG A 202 23.84 -5.99 -7.97
N ARG A 203 24.74 -6.80 -7.40
CA ARG A 203 24.39 -7.93 -6.51
C ARG A 203 24.56 -7.54 -5.05
N VAL A 204 23.76 -8.13 -4.17
CA VAL A 204 23.99 -8.04 -2.72
C VAL A 204 25.26 -8.84 -2.40
N ALA A 205 26.31 -8.18 -1.91
CA ALA A 205 27.45 -8.86 -1.33
C ALA A 205 27.00 -9.52 -0.01
N ARG A 206 26.67 -10.81 -0.05
CA ARG A 206 26.47 -11.59 1.16
C ARG A 206 27.85 -11.92 1.70
N SER A 207 28.29 -11.28 2.79
CA SER A 207 29.39 -11.78 3.62
C SER A 207 28.89 -13.05 4.33
N GLY A 208 28.92 -14.19 3.61
CA GLY A 208 28.70 -15.49 4.20
C GLY A 208 29.91 -15.82 5.06
N GLY A 209 29.77 -15.81 6.39
CA GLY A 209 30.80 -16.22 7.34
C GLY A 209 31.08 -17.73 7.32
N LEU A 210 31.23 -18.34 6.15
CA LEU A 210 31.54 -19.77 5.94
C LEU A 210 32.67 -19.95 4.93
N SER A 211 33.74 -19.16 5.06
CA SER A 211 34.96 -19.35 4.29
C SER A 211 36.19 -19.16 5.16
N GLU A 212 36.27 -19.91 6.26
CA GLU A 212 37.57 -20.31 6.80
C GLU A 212 37.74 -21.80 6.48
N PRO A 213 38.75 -22.18 5.70
CA PRO A 213 39.16 -23.59 5.65
C PRO A 213 39.67 -23.96 7.04
N VAL A 214 39.12 -25.02 7.61
CA VAL A 214 39.67 -25.66 8.79
C VAL A 214 40.93 -26.42 8.30
N ASP A 215 42.11 -25.95 8.71
CA ASP A 215 43.37 -26.67 8.62
C ASP A 215 43.37 -27.91 9.55
#